data_e9bcc7d6fcc1eeb6075911c540e0cca6
#
_entry.id   e9bcc7d6fcc1eeb6075911c540e0cca6
#
_cell.length_a   1.000
_cell.length_b   1.000
_cell.length_c   1.000
_cell.angle_alpha   90.00
_cell.angle_beta   90.00
_cell.angle_gamma   90.00
#
_symmetry.space_group_name_H-M   'P 1'
#
loop_
_entity.id
_entity.type
_entity.pdbx_description
1 polymer ?
#
loop_
_entity_poly.entity_id
_entity_poly.type
_entity_poly.pdbx_seq_one_letter_code
_entity_poly.pdbx_strand_id
1 'polypeptide(L)'
;MGTNIFIGHGRSHVWRDLKDFVTERLKLHFDEFNRVPVAGITNIARLAEMLDSAAIAFIVMTAEDEQADGKMEARTNVIHEVGLFQGRLGFTRAIVLLEVGCEEFSNIQGLGQIRFPKGNIKAKFEEIRQVLERGKIVES
;
A
#
# COMPACT_ATOMS: atom_id res chain seq x y z
N MET A 1 3.69 -15.84 9.33
CA MET A 1 3.18 -14.48 9.01
C MET A 1 4.21 -13.46 9.47
N GLY A 2 4.48 -12.47 8.65
CA GLY A 2 5.45 -11.43 8.98
C GLY A 2 4.90 -10.36 9.90
N THR A 3 5.71 -9.37 10.16
CA THR A 3 5.38 -8.26 11.05
C THR A 3 5.47 -6.90 10.36
N ASN A 4 5.93 -6.85 9.11
CA ASN A 4 6.15 -5.60 8.41
C ASN A 4 4.86 -5.06 7.78
N ILE A 5 4.81 -3.74 7.64
CA ILE A 5 3.75 -3.07 6.90
C ILE A 5 4.26 -2.86 5.48
N PHE A 6 3.64 -3.48 4.51
CA PHE A 6 4.00 -3.23 3.12
C PHE A 6 3.27 -1.98 2.63
N ILE A 7 3.99 -1.09 1.96
CA ILE A 7 3.40 0.10 1.34
C ILE A 7 3.69 0.04 -0.15
N GLY A 8 2.64 -0.21 -0.93
CA GLY A 8 2.71 -0.15 -2.39
C GLY A 8 2.30 1.23 -2.87
N HIS A 9 2.93 1.71 -3.92
CA HIS A 9 2.65 3.04 -4.43
C HIS A 9 3.17 3.21 -5.85
N GLY A 10 2.66 4.21 -6.55
CA GLY A 10 3.20 4.63 -7.83
C GLY A 10 4.23 5.74 -7.65
N ARG A 11 4.18 6.76 -8.49
CA ARG A 11 5.17 7.85 -8.52
C ARG A 11 4.89 9.01 -7.59
N SER A 12 3.64 9.19 -7.16
CA SER A 12 3.29 10.25 -6.25
C SER A 12 4.00 10.06 -4.91
N HIS A 13 4.33 11.16 -4.27
CA HIS A 13 5.02 11.13 -2.98
C HIS A 13 4.09 11.07 -1.78
N VAL A 14 2.80 11.00 -1.99
CA VAL A 14 1.81 11.00 -0.89
C VAL A 14 2.00 9.83 0.07
N TRP A 15 2.50 8.71 -0.42
CA TRP A 15 2.77 7.53 0.40
C TRP A 15 3.78 7.80 1.51
N ARG A 16 4.61 8.82 1.35
CA ARG A 16 5.64 9.15 2.37
C ARG A 16 5.02 9.64 3.67
N ASP A 17 3.88 10.31 3.58
CA ASP A 17 3.14 10.69 4.79
C ASP A 17 2.66 9.47 5.55
N LEU A 18 2.19 8.46 4.82
CA LEU A 18 1.80 7.18 5.42
C LEU A 18 3.01 6.47 6.05
N LYS A 19 4.13 6.44 5.33
CA LYS A 19 5.35 5.84 5.85
C LYS A 19 5.77 6.48 7.16
N ASP A 20 5.76 7.80 7.22
CA ASP A 20 6.15 8.54 8.42
C ASP A 20 5.20 8.24 9.57
N PHE A 21 3.91 8.17 9.31
CA PHE A 21 2.92 7.80 10.32
C PHE A 21 3.20 6.40 10.89
N VAL A 22 3.42 5.43 10.01
CA VAL A 22 3.69 4.05 10.41
C VAL A 22 4.98 3.93 11.22
N THR A 23 6.05 4.60 10.78
CA THR A 23 7.36 4.44 11.41
C THR A 23 7.55 5.33 12.63
N GLU A 24 7.11 6.58 12.56
CA GLU A 24 7.38 7.56 13.61
C GLU A 24 6.33 7.56 14.71
N ARG A 25 5.07 7.40 14.35
CA ARG A 25 3.98 7.46 15.33
C ARG A 25 3.58 6.09 15.85
N LEU A 26 3.51 5.09 14.97
CA LEU A 26 3.11 3.74 15.36
C LEU A 26 4.28 2.83 15.67
N LYS A 27 5.51 3.25 15.34
CA LYS A 27 6.74 2.51 15.63
C LYS A 27 6.76 1.11 15.00
N LEU A 28 6.24 1.01 13.78
CA LEU A 28 6.21 -0.23 13.02
C LEU A 28 7.24 -0.18 11.90
N HIS A 29 7.68 -1.35 11.45
CA HIS A 29 8.58 -1.46 10.32
C HIS A 29 7.78 -1.50 9.02
N PHE A 30 8.33 -0.89 7.98
CA PHE A 30 7.70 -0.89 6.68
C PHE A 30 8.63 -1.44 5.60
N ASP A 31 8.02 -1.92 4.51
CA ASP A 31 8.71 -2.27 3.28
C ASP A 31 8.02 -1.59 2.11
N GLU A 32 8.79 -1.24 1.09
CA GLU A 32 8.23 -0.79 -0.17
C GLU A 32 8.99 -1.42 -1.33
N PHE A 33 8.29 -1.72 -2.42
CA PHE A 33 8.88 -2.45 -3.54
C PHE A 33 9.90 -1.62 -4.34
N ASN A 34 9.71 -0.30 -4.41
CA ASN A 34 10.56 0.56 -5.22
C ASN A 34 11.85 0.99 -4.54
N ARG A 35 12.22 0.35 -3.45
CA ARG A 35 13.53 0.59 -2.85
C ARG A 35 14.63 0.21 -3.82
N VAL A 36 15.80 0.79 -3.61
CA VAL A 36 16.99 0.49 -4.40
C VAL A 36 17.18 -1.04 -4.43
N PRO A 37 17.23 -1.64 -5.61
CA PRO A 37 17.40 -3.08 -5.71
C PRO A 37 18.71 -3.54 -5.07
N VAL A 38 18.66 -4.66 -4.38
CA VAL A 38 19.86 -5.30 -3.86
C VAL A 38 20.51 -6.08 -5.01
N ALA A 39 21.78 -5.87 -5.22
CA ALA A 39 22.50 -6.55 -6.30
C ALA A 39 22.35 -8.07 -6.17
N GLY A 40 22.05 -8.73 -7.26
CA GLY A 40 21.92 -10.19 -7.31
C GLY A 40 20.54 -10.72 -6.94
N ILE A 41 19.62 -9.88 -6.54
CA ILE A 41 18.25 -10.30 -6.23
C ILE A 41 17.31 -9.83 -7.33
N THR A 42 16.55 -10.75 -7.91
CA THR A 42 15.56 -10.40 -8.94
C THR A 42 14.36 -9.70 -8.31
N ASN A 43 13.62 -8.94 -9.13
CA ASN A 43 12.40 -8.29 -8.67
C ASN A 43 11.36 -9.28 -8.15
N ILE A 44 11.28 -10.46 -8.77
CA ILE A 44 10.35 -11.50 -8.34
C ILE A 44 10.72 -12.03 -6.97
N ALA A 45 12.01 -12.33 -6.76
CA ALA A 45 12.49 -12.82 -5.47
C ALA A 45 12.28 -11.77 -4.38
N ARG A 46 12.56 -10.51 -4.69
CA ARG A 46 12.37 -9.40 -3.74
C ARG A 46 10.91 -9.25 -3.34
N LEU A 47 10.01 -9.33 -4.31
CA LEU A 47 8.57 -9.23 -4.04
C LEU A 47 8.10 -10.42 -3.20
N ALA A 48 8.60 -11.61 -3.46
CA ALA A 48 8.27 -12.80 -2.66
C ALA A 48 8.69 -12.63 -1.19
N GLU A 49 9.87 -12.06 -0.95
CA GLU A 49 10.32 -11.75 0.41
C GLU A 49 9.39 -10.77 1.10
N MET A 50 8.96 -9.74 0.40
CA MET A 50 8.04 -8.76 0.95
C MET A 50 6.67 -9.36 1.27
N LEU A 51 6.16 -10.23 0.41
CA LEU A 51 4.92 -10.95 0.66
C LEU A 51 5.01 -11.80 1.93
N ASP A 52 6.13 -12.49 2.13
CA ASP A 52 6.33 -13.32 3.31
C ASP A 52 6.50 -12.50 4.58
N SER A 53 7.10 -11.32 4.48
CA SER A 53 7.39 -10.46 5.62
C SER A 53 6.22 -9.60 6.06
N ALA A 54 5.20 -9.45 5.21
CA ALA A 54 4.12 -8.52 5.48
C ALA A 54 3.07 -9.08 6.43
N ALA A 55 2.68 -8.27 7.40
CA ALA A 55 1.51 -8.55 8.23
C ALA A 55 0.26 -7.95 7.57
N ILE A 56 0.43 -6.82 6.90
CA ILE A 56 -0.65 -6.12 6.21
C ILE A 56 -0.03 -5.32 5.06
N ALA A 57 -0.81 -5.03 4.04
CA ALA A 57 -0.38 -4.19 2.93
C ALA A 57 -1.34 -3.02 2.75
N PHE A 58 -0.77 -1.84 2.63
CA PHE A 58 -1.49 -0.65 2.18
C PHE A 58 -0.98 -0.28 0.81
N ILE A 59 -1.86 -0.20 -0.16
CA ILE A 59 -1.48 0.10 -1.54
C ILE A 59 -2.10 1.42 -1.94
N VAL A 60 -1.25 2.43 -2.13
CA VAL A 60 -1.66 3.81 -2.37
C VAL A 60 -1.81 4.04 -3.86
N MET A 61 -3.02 4.42 -4.28
CA MET A 61 -3.33 4.74 -5.66
C MET A 61 -3.74 6.20 -5.76
N THR A 62 -3.03 6.96 -6.60
CA THR A 62 -3.28 8.40 -6.72
C THR A 62 -3.70 8.80 -8.13
N ALA A 63 -4.44 9.90 -8.22
CA ALA A 63 -4.85 10.46 -9.50
C ALA A 63 -3.65 10.97 -10.30
N GLU A 64 -2.61 11.40 -9.61
CA GLU A 64 -1.37 11.83 -10.24
C GLU A 64 -0.69 10.69 -10.99
N ASP A 65 -0.73 9.50 -10.42
CA ASP A 65 -0.18 8.31 -11.07
C ASP A 65 -0.94 7.98 -12.35
N GLU A 66 -2.25 8.17 -12.37
CA GLU A 66 -3.07 7.94 -13.55
C GLU A 66 -2.78 8.93 -14.67
N GLN A 67 -2.51 10.18 -14.31
CA GLN A 67 -2.31 11.26 -15.27
C GLN A 67 -0.89 11.35 -15.78
N ALA A 68 0.01 10.67 -15.12
CA ALA A 68 1.42 10.77 -15.43
C ALA A 68 1.72 10.12 -16.77
N ASP A 69 1.62 10.91 -17.83
CA ASP A 69 2.42 10.71 -19.02
C ASP A 69 2.27 9.32 -19.66
N GLY A 70 1.05 8.91 -19.91
CA GLY A 70 0.83 7.59 -20.49
C GLY A 70 1.39 6.46 -19.64
N LYS A 71 1.52 6.66 -18.35
CA LYS A 71 2.13 5.69 -17.45
C LYS A 71 1.14 4.63 -17.03
N MET A 72 0.63 3.94 -18.00
CA MET A 72 -0.04 2.68 -17.78
C MET A 72 0.82 1.76 -16.93
N GLU A 73 2.12 1.89 -17.07
CA GLU A 73 3.09 1.05 -16.40
C GLU A 73 3.07 1.17 -14.88
N ALA A 74 3.11 2.39 -14.35
CA ALA A 74 3.08 2.60 -12.90
C ALA A 74 1.76 2.11 -12.30
N ARG A 75 0.65 2.43 -12.97
CA ARG A 75 -0.66 1.96 -12.54
C ARG A 75 -0.78 0.45 -12.62
N THR A 76 -0.26 -0.16 -13.67
CA THR A 76 -0.28 -1.61 -13.85
C THR A 76 0.49 -2.30 -12.72
N ASN A 77 1.63 -1.76 -12.33
CA ASN A 77 2.42 -2.30 -11.23
C ASN A 77 1.66 -2.25 -9.92
N VAL A 78 0.98 -1.14 -9.63
CA VAL A 78 0.19 -0.99 -8.41
C VAL A 78 -0.96 -1.99 -8.40
N ILE A 79 -1.67 -2.13 -9.52
CA ILE A 79 -2.78 -3.09 -9.65
C ILE A 79 -2.28 -4.52 -9.43
N HIS A 80 -1.12 -4.83 -9.98
CA HIS A 80 -0.53 -6.15 -9.82
C HIS A 80 -0.21 -6.43 -8.34
N GLU A 81 0.33 -5.45 -7.64
CA GLU A 81 0.60 -5.56 -6.21
C GLU A 81 -0.68 -5.81 -5.41
N VAL A 82 -1.76 -5.09 -5.73
CA VAL A 82 -3.05 -5.31 -5.08
C VAL A 82 -3.45 -6.78 -5.19
N GLY A 83 -3.40 -7.34 -6.40
CA GLY A 83 -3.77 -8.73 -6.62
C GLY A 83 -2.90 -9.71 -5.84
N LEU A 84 -1.60 -9.49 -5.84
CA LEU A 84 -0.66 -10.38 -5.14
C LEU A 84 -0.90 -10.35 -3.63
N PHE A 85 -1.05 -9.17 -3.06
CA PHE A 85 -1.24 -9.05 -1.61
C PHE A 85 -2.62 -9.52 -1.17
N GLN A 86 -3.66 -9.28 -1.97
CA GLN A 86 -4.99 -9.83 -1.67
C GLN A 86 -4.97 -11.35 -1.69
N GLY A 87 -4.27 -11.94 -2.65
CA GLY A 87 -4.14 -13.39 -2.73
C GLY A 87 -3.36 -13.99 -1.56
N ARG A 88 -2.34 -13.27 -1.07
CA ARG A 88 -1.48 -13.75 0.02
C ARG A 88 -2.07 -13.49 1.40
N LEU A 89 -2.60 -12.29 1.61
CA LEU A 89 -3.01 -11.81 2.93
C LEU A 89 -4.53 -11.81 3.15
N GLY A 90 -5.30 -11.92 2.09
CA GLY A 90 -6.75 -11.79 2.15
C GLY A 90 -7.19 -10.33 2.07
N PHE A 91 -8.48 -10.13 1.88
CA PHE A 91 -9.02 -8.79 1.62
C PHE A 91 -9.03 -7.89 2.86
N THR A 92 -8.98 -8.48 4.04
CA THR A 92 -8.94 -7.69 5.28
C THR A 92 -7.55 -7.18 5.62
N ARG A 93 -6.53 -7.71 4.97
CA ARG A 93 -5.14 -7.33 5.22
C ARG A 93 -4.42 -6.79 3.98
N ALA A 94 -5.13 -6.58 2.90
CA ALA A 94 -4.61 -5.92 1.71
C ALA A 94 -5.55 -4.77 1.39
N ILE A 95 -5.24 -3.59 1.87
CA ILE A 95 -6.12 -2.42 1.85
C ILE A 95 -5.66 -1.45 0.78
N VAL A 96 -6.58 -1.05 -0.09
CA VAL A 96 -6.29 -0.03 -1.10
C VAL A 96 -6.62 1.34 -0.51
N LEU A 97 -5.67 2.26 -0.57
CA LEU A 97 -5.87 3.66 -0.22
C LEU A 97 -6.02 4.44 -1.53
N LEU A 98 -7.25 4.83 -1.83
CA LEU A 98 -7.60 5.39 -3.13
C LEU A 98 -7.83 6.88 -3.02
N GLU A 99 -7.02 7.68 -3.70
CA GLU A 99 -7.17 9.12 -3.71
C GLU A 99 -8.43 9.52 -4.46
N VAL A 100 -9.19 10.48 -3.92
CA VAL A 100 -10.36 11.05 -4.61
C VAL A 100 -9.90 11.60 -5.95
N GLY A 101 -10.59 11.24 -7.01
CA GLY A 101 -10.22 11.58 -8.38
C GLY A 101 -9.53 10.47 -9.12
N CYS A 102 -9.05 9.47 -8.39
CA CYS A 102 -8.46 8.28 -8.99
C CYS A 102 -9.57 7.30 -9.39
N GLU A 103 -9.44 6.71 -10.56
CA GLU A 103 -10.43 5.79 -11.08
C GLU A 103 -10.37 4.43 -10.40
N GLU A 104 -11.53 3.93 -9.96
CA GLU A 104 -11.62 2.57 -9.43
C GLU A 104 -11.54 1.54 -10.55
N PHE A 105 -10.94 0.42 -10.26
CA PHE A 105 -11.05 -0.74 -11.14
C PHE A 105 -11.90 -1.82 -10.46
N SER A 106 -12.53 -2.65 -11.28
CA SER A 106 -13.62 -3.51 -10.84
C SER A 106 -13.27 -4.48 -9.70
N ASN A 107 -12.05 -4.94 -9.65
CA ASN A 107 -11.67 -5.95 -8.68
C ASN A 107 -11.37 -5.42 -7.28
N ILE A 108 -11.49 -4.10 -7.06
CA ILE A 108 -11.36 -3.53 -5.71
C ILE A 108 -12.68 -3.00 -5.18
N GLN A 109 -13.72 -2.96 -5.99
CA GLN A 109 -15.02 -2.47 -5.54
C GLN A 109 -15.58 -3.36 -4.43
N GLY A 110 -15.98 -2.74 -3.34
CA GLY A 110 -16.53 -3.47 -2.19
C GLY A 110 -15.51 -4.20 -1.35
N LEU A 111 -14.25 -4.16 -1.71
CA LEU A 111 -13.16 -4.78 -0.95
C LEU A 111 -12.51 -3.73 -0.06
N GLY A 112 -11.59 -4.16 0.80
CA GLY A 112 -10.94 -3.26 1.75
C GLY A 112 -10.31 -2.07 1.06
N GLN A 113 -11.02 -0.94 1.06
CA GLN A 113 -10.47 0.30 0.52
C GLN A 113 -10.86 1.48 1.41
N ILE A 114 -9.97 2.45 1.46
CA ILE A 114 -10.18 3.71 2.15
C ILE A 114 -9.93 4.81 1.12
N ARG A 115 -10.90 5.71 0.94
CA ARG A 115 -10.72 6.84 0.06
C ARG A 115 -10.17 8.01 0.85
N PHE A 116 -9.21 8.74 0.29
CA PHE A 116 -8.65 9.90 0.96
C PHE A 116 -8.72 11.14 0.06
N PRO A 117 -8.80 12.34 0.67
CA PRO A 117 -8.86 13.59 -0.09
C PRO A 117 -7.60 13.80 -0.91
N LYS A 118 -7.72 14.44 -2.04
CA LYS A 118 -6.58 14.66 -2.94
C LYS A 118 -5.40 15.29 -2.20
N GLY A 119 -4.26 14.62 -2.27
CA GLY A 119 -3.03 15.07 -1.64
C GLY A 119 -3.00 14.99 -0.12
N ASN A 120 -4.07 14.50 0.51
CA ASN A 120 -4.18 14.53 1.98
C ASN A 120 -4.52 13.15 2.56
N ILE A 121 -3.56 12.26 2.53
CA ILE A 121 -3.71 10.93 3.13
C ILE A 121 -3.81 11.01 4.66
N LYS A 122 -3.27 12.09 5.25
CA LYS A 122 -3.29 12.29 6.72
C LYS A 122 -4.70 12.33 7.28
N ALA A 123 -5.67 12.79 6.48
CA ALA A 123 -7.07 12.84 6.91
C ALA A 123 -7.64 11.45 7.24
N LYS A 124 -6.98 10.38 6.79
CA LYS A 124 -7.44 9.01 7.00
C LYS A 124 -6.56 8.20 7.94
N PHE A 125 -5.63 8.84 8.62
CA PHE A 125 -4.71 8.14 9.54
C PHE A 125 -5.46 7.42 10.67
N GLU A 126 -6.53 7.98 11.19
CA GLU A 126 -7.30 7.30 12.24
C GLU A 126 -7.98 6.02 11.72
N GLU A 127 -8.52 6.06 10.52
CA GLU A 127 -9.11 4.87 9.91
C GLU A 127 -8.03 3.80 9.68
N ILE A 128 -6.85 4.22 9.24
CA ILE A 128 -5.72 3.32 9.03
C ILE A 128 -5.30 2.68 10.35
N ARG A 129 -5.21 3.47 11.41
CA ARG A 129 -4.89 2.97 12.74
C ARG A 129 -5.92 1.94 13.20
N GLN A 130 -7.20 2.20 12.95
CA GLN A 130 -8.27 1.27 13.31
C GLN A 130 -8.16 -0.06 12.56
N VAL A 131 -7.75 -0.03 11.29
CA VAL A 131 -7.51 -1.26 10.53
C VAL A 131 -6.39 -2.07 11.17
N LEU A 132 -5.32 -1.41 11.58
CA LEU A 132 -4.19 -2.07 12.24
C LEU A 132 -4.59 -2.62 13.60
N GLU A 133 -5.42 -1.91 14.33
CA GLU A 133 -5.94 -2.35 15.62
C GLU A 133 -6.80 -3.60 15.47
N ARG A 134 -7.72 -3.61 14.51
CA ARG A 134 -8.56 -4.78 14.23
C ARG A 134 -7.73 -6.00 13.85
N GLY A 135 -6.63 -5.78 13.14
CA GLY A 135 -5.70 -6.85 12.78
C GLY A 135 -4.76 -7.25 13.88
N LYS A 136 -4.86 -6.59 15.05
CA LYS A 136 -3.99 -6.83 16.21
C LYS A 136 -2.51 -6.54 15.90
N ILE A 137 -2.26 -5.61 14.98
CA ILE A 137 -0.92 -5.19 14.63
C ILE A 137 -0.45 -4.06 15.55
N VAL A 138 -1.40 -3.22 16.01
CA VAL A 138 -1.16 -2.23 17.05
C VAL A 138 -2.14 -2.45 18.19
N GLU A 139 -1.76 -2.00 19.36
CA GLU A 139 -2.63 -2.07 20.53
C GLU A 139 -3.68 -0.96 20.49
N SER A 140 -4.84 -1.28 21.05
CA SER A 140 -5.93 -0.30 21.15
C SER A 140 -5.67 0.74 22.23
#